data_1757450700bbcb838b56deb22f2ba65e
#
_entry.id   1757450700bbcb838b56deb22f2ba65e
#
_cell.length_a   1.000
_cell.length_b   1.000
_cell.length_c   1.000
_cell.angle_alpha   90.00
_cell.angle_beta   90.00
_cell.angle_gamma   90.00
#
_symmetry.space_group_name_H-M   'P 1'
#
loop_
_entity.id
_entity.type
_entity.pdbx_description
1 polymer ?
#
loop_
_entity_poly.entity_id
_entity_poly.type
_entity_poly.pdbx_seq_one_letter_code
_entity_poly.pdbx_strand_id
1 'polypeptide(L)'
;MSPASSDFHNSSSMAIPVGLIPSEEKKEVDKRKLAFAVLTSIIFFIPLGVGFFEGLRSLMKPPLTPRQIFVSGALSAYKCQVFRGRVSPAEGRARLEKIFEINSLDPSIVDDPLMNDIAGVFAQMLDVSCSSVGMDEVVALNRIYRRL
;
A
#
# COMPACT_ATOMS: atom_id res chain seq x y z
N MET A 1 -12.00 -60.93 -41.77
CA MET A 1 -12.14 -61.92 -40.71
C MET A 1 -12.78 -61.25 -39.52
N SER A 2 -14.10 -61.33 -39.35
CA SER A 2 -14.86 -61.29 -38.12
C SER A 2 -14.71 -62.63 -37.36
N PRO A 3 -15.08 -62.79 -36.09
CA PRO A 3 -16.23 -62.28 -35.35
C PRO A 3 -15.82 -61.89 -33.89
N ALA A 4 -16.59 -61.55 -32.90
CA ALA A 4 -17.93 -61.75 -32.43
C ALA A 4 -18.07 -60.92 -31.11
N SER A 5 -19.09 -60.18 -30.93
CA SER A 5 -20.27 -60.50 -30.08
C SER A 5 -20.00 -60.99 -28.64
N SER A 6 -20.38 -60.21 -27.66
CA SER A 6 -21.15 -60.73 -26.52
C SER A 6 -21.75 -59.62 -25.66
N ASP A 7 -23.07 -59.61 -25.71
CA ASP A 7 -23.96 -58.88 -24.79
C ASP A 7 -23.73 -59.25 -23.31
N PHE A 8 -23.85 -58.27 -22.42
CA PHE A 8 -24.32 -58.52 -21.05
C PHE A 8 -25.19 -57.40 -20.55
N HIS A 9 -26.49 -57.60 -20.75
CA HIS A 9 -27.53 -57.00 -19.92
C HIS A 9 -27.26 -57.36 -18.45
N ASN A 10 -27.22 -56.36 -17.59
CA ASN A 10 -27.60 -56.58 -16.20
C ASN A 10 -28.33 -55.31 -15.68
N SER A 11 -29.61 -55.39 -15.79
CA SER A 11 -30.57 -54.48 -15.14
C SER A 11 -30.63 -54.86 -13.67
N SER A 12 -29.94 -54.12 -12.81
CA SER A 12 -30.21 -54.15 -11.36
C SER A 12 -30.97 -52.88 -10.99
N SER A 13 -32.28 -53.07 -10.95
CA SER A 13 -33.21 -52.13 -10.37
C SER A 13 -32.99 -52.04 -8.86
N MET A 14 -32.22 -51.05 -8.40
CA MET A 14 -32.15 -50.73 -6.97
C MET A 14 -33.28 -49.78 -6.63
N ALA A 15 -34.30 -50.34 -5.95
CA ALA A 15 -35.32 -49.59 -5.30
C ALA A 15 -34.75 -48.68 -4.22
N ILE A 16 -34.90 -47.36 -4.41
CA ILE A 16 -34.55 -46.36 -3.41
C ILE A 16 -35.63 -46.45 -2.31
N PRO A 17 -35.24 -46.68 -1.04
CA PRO A 17 -36.22 -46.66 0.06
C PRO A 17 -36.68 -45.21 0.28
N VAL A 18 -37.95 -44.97 -0.02
CA VAL A 18 -38.65 -43.75 0.42
C VAL A 18 -38.85 -43.88 1.93
N GLY A 19 -37.99 -43.22 2.67
CA GLY A 19 -38.14 -43.20 4.11
C GLY A 19 -37.21 -42.21 4.78
N LEU A 20 -37.81 -41.27 5.47
CA LEU A 20 -37.22 -40.29 6.39
C LEU A 20 -36.76 -38.98 5.75
N ILE A 21 -37.74 -38.12 5.48
CA ILE A 21 -37.51 -36.67 5.54
C ILE A 21 -37.31 -36.36 7.03
N PRO A 22 -36.13 -35.91 7.45
CA PRO A 22 -35.96 -35.40 8.81
C PRO A 22 -36.84 -34.15 8.93
N SER A 23 -37.78 -34.16 9.86
CA SER A 23 -38.54 -32.96 10.23
C SER A 23 -37.51 -31.85 10.52
N GLU A 24 -37.55 -30.79 9.74
CA GLU A 24 -36.80 -29.56 10.04
C GLU A 24 -37.32 -29.05 11.40
N GLU A 25 -36.62 -29.43 12.44
CA GLU A 25 -36.71 -28.81 13.74
C GLU A 25 -36.24 -27.36 13.52
N LYS A 26 -37.22 -26.44 13.32
CA LYS A 26 -36.96 -24.99 13.32
C LYS A 26 -36.33 -24.65 14.65
N LYS A 27 -34.98 -24.74 14.73
CA LYS A 27 -34.20 -24.16 15.81
C LYS A 27 -34.50 -22.67 15.78
N GLU A 28 -35.36 -22.25 16.69
CA GLU A 28 -35.63 -20.84 16.95
C GLU A 28 -34.28 -20.21 17.34
N VAL A 29 -33.63 -19.58 16.35
CA VAL A 29 -32.33 -18.97 16.53
C VAL A 29 -32.53 -17.88 17.55
N ASP A 30 -31.98 -18.06 18.74
CA ASP A 30 -32.04 -17.11 19.85
C ASP A 30 -31.48 -15.77 19.35
N LYS A 31 -32.39 -14.83 19.10
CA LYS A 31 -32.08 -13.49 18.55
C LYS A 31 -31.01 -12.77 19.34
N ARG A 32 -30.88 -13.08 20.65
CA ARG A 32 -29.83 -12.51 21.51
C ARG A 32 -28.45 -13.09 21.15
N LYS A 33 -28.34 -14.38 20.87
CA LYS A 33 -27.06 -15.01 20.46
C LYS A 33 -26.63 -14.55 19.08
N LEU A 34 -27.58 -14.39 18.15
CA LEU A 34 -27.31 -13.85 16.83
C LEU A 34 -26.81 -12.39 16.90
N ALA A 35 -27.45 -11.54 17.72
CA ALA A 35 -27.04 -10.17 17.93
C ALA A 35 -25.63 -10.08 18.55
N PHE A 36 -25.31 -10.94 19.51
CA PHE A 36 -23.98 -11.01 20.11
C PHE A 36 -22.91 -11.45 19.09
N ALA A 37 -23.20 -12.46 18.28
CA ALA A 37 -22.26 -12.93 17.25
C ALA A 37 -22.00 -11.87 16.18
N VAL A 38 -23.02 -11.12 15.76
CA VAL A 38 -22.88 -10.02 14.80
C VAL A 38 -22.08 -8.86 15.41
N LEU A 39 -22.36 -8.47 16.64
CA LEU A 39 -21.64 -7.40 17.32
C LEU A 39 -20.16 -7.75 17.52
N THR A 40 -19.85 -8.98 17.93
CA THR A 40 -18.47 -9.45 18.09
C THR A 40 -17.71 -9.48 16.76
N SER A 41 -18.37 -9.92 15.69
CA SER A 41 -17.80 -9.89 14.34
C SER A 41 -17.46 -8.47 13.89
N ILE A 42 -18.36 -7.51 14.11
CA ILE A 42 -18.14 -6.11 13.73
C ILE A 42 -16.92 -5.53 14.47
N ILE A 43 -16.79 -5.79 15.78
CA ILE A 43 -15.68 -5.28 16.60
C ILE A 43 -14.33 -5.85 16.14
N PHE A 44 -14.28 -7.10 15.71
CA PHE A 44 -13.04 -7.74 15.26
C PHE A 44 -12.68 -7.43 13.80
N PHE A 45 -13.67 -7.29 12.90
CA PHE A 45 -13.40 -7.11 11.48
C PHE A 45 -13.15 -5.66 11.06
N ILE A 46 -13.68 -4.66 11.78
CA ILE A 46 -13.45 -3.24 11.46
C ILE A 46 -11.98 -2.86 11.55
N PRO A 47 -11.23 -3.12 12.65
CA PRO A 47 -9.82 -2.73 12.72
C PRO A 47 -8.93 -3.51 11.75
N LEU A 48 -9.24 -4.77 11.45
CA LEU A 48 -8.54 -5.55 10.42
C LEU A 48 -8.79 -4.99 9.02
N GLY A 49 -10.02 -4.54 8.72
CA GLY A 49 -10.37 -3.95 7.44
C GLY A 49 -9.67 -2.61 7.18
N VAL A 50 -9.60 -1.73 8.17
CA VAL A 50 -8.95 -0.42 8.05
C VAL A 50 -7.45 -0.57 7.78
N GLY A 51 -6.75 -1.40 8.54
CA GLY A 51 -5.32 -1.64 8.32
C GLY A 51 -5.01 -2.29 6.97
N PHE A 52 -5.88 -3.18 6.49
CA PHE A 52 -5.74 -3.82 5.18
C PHE A 52 -5.97 -2.80 4.04
N PHE A 53 -6.94 -1.91 4.17
CA PHE A 53 -7.22 -0.87 3.17
C PHE A 53 -6.09 0.17 3.09
N GLU A 54 -5.50 0.57 4.20
CA GLU A 54 -4.34 1.48 4.19
C GLU A 54 -3.11 0.82 3.55
N GLY A 55 -2.87 -0.45 3.83
CA GLY A 55 -1.81 -1.23 3.20
C GLY A 55 -1.98 -1.34 1.68
N LEU A 56 -3.20 -1.63 1.20
CA LEU A 56 -3.53 -1.67 -0.22
C LEU A 56 -3.40 -0.29 -0.89
N ARG A 57 -3.82 0.77 -0.22
CA ARG A 57 -3.71 2.14 -0.75
C ARG A 57 -2.26 2.58 -0.91
N SER A 58 -1.38 2.17 -0.01
CA SER A 58 0.06 2.39 -0.10
C SER A 58 0.69 1.66 -1.29
N LEU A 59 0.23 0.45 -1.59
CA LEU A 59 0.70 -0.34 -2.74
C LEU A 59 0.22 0.22 -4.09
N MET A 60 -0.90 0.92 -4.11
CA MET A 60 -1.48 1.51 -5.32
C MET A 60 -0.96 2.91 -5.66
N LYS A 61 -0.16 3.54 -4.77
CA LYS A 61 0.45 4.83 -5.10
C LYS A 61 1.45 4.66 -6.26
N PRO A 62 1.30 5.41 -7.37
CA PRO A 62 2.26 5.38 -8.46
C PRO A 62 3.64 5.82 -7.95
N PRO A 63 4.74 5.36 -8.53
CA PRO A 63 6.07 5.81 -8.14
C PRO A 63 6.23 7.30 -8.41
N LEU A 64 7.12 7.94 -7.66
CA LEU A 64 7.49 9.32 -7.91
C LEU A 64 8.03 9.50 -9.33
N THR A 65 7.62 10.57 -9.98
CA THR A 65 8.15 10.96 -11.29
C THR A 65 9.61 11.39 -11.17
N PRO A 66 10.41 11.33 -12.25
CA PRO A 66 11.80 11.81 -12.23
C PRO A 66 11.92 13.27 -11.73
N ARG A 67 10.94 14.12 -12.09
CA ARG A 67 10.87 15.50 -11.61
C ARG A 67 10.68 15.58 -10.09
N GLN A 68 9.77 14.78 -9.54
CA GLN A 68 9.53 14.74 -8.09
C GLN A 68 10.73 14.17 -7.33
N ILE A 69 11.40 13.18 -7.87
CA ILE A 69 12.65 12.62 -7.31
C ILE A 69 13.73 13.71 -7.24
N PHE A 70 13.96 14.42 -8.34
CA PHE A 70 14.94 15.53 -8.38
C PHE A 70 14.60 16.62 -7.36
N VAL A 71 13.34 17.06 -7.30
CA VAL A 71 12.89 18.10 -6.35
C VAL A 71 13.07 17.63 -4.91
N SER A 72 12.62 16.42 -4.58
CA SER A 72 12.74 15.86 -3.22
C SER A 72 14.21 15.68 -2.82
N GLY A 73 15.07 15.23 -3.73
CA GLY A 73 16.50 15.09 -3.49
C GLY A 73 17.18 16.44 -3.22
N ALA A 74 16.92 17.43 -4.07
CA ALA A 74 17.46 18.79 -3.91
C ALA A 74 17.00 19.45 -2.60
N LEU A 75 15.71 19.34 -2.27
CA LEU A 75 15.15 19.81 -1.00
C LEU A 75 15.77 19.09 0.20
N SER A 76 16.03 17.79 0.10
CA SER A 76 16.64 17.00 1.17
C SER A 76 18.08 17.44 1.44
N ALA A 77 18.87 17.62 0.39
CA ALA A 77 20.24 18.11 0.50
C ALA A 77 20.28 19.52 1.13
N TYR A 78 19.37 20.40 0.71
CA TYR A 78 19.21 21.72 1.30
C TYR A 78 18.87 21.64 2.80
N LYS A 79 17.84 20.88 3.16
CA LYS A 79 17.41 20.73 4.57
C LYS A 79 18.53 20.14 5.44
N CYS A 80 19.26 19.16 4.93
CA CYS A 80 20.43 18.61 5.61
C CYS A 80 21.51 19.67 5.86
N GLN A 81 21.84 20.50 4.87
CA GLN A 81 22.84 21.57 5.00
C GLN A 81 22.44 22.64 6.03
N VAL A 82 21.15 23.04 6.01
CA VAL A 82 20.59 23.96 7.01
C VAL A 82 20.61 23.35 8.41
N PHE A 83 20.16 22.11 8.54
CA PHE A 83 20.16 21.41 9.82
C PHE A 83 21.56 21.27 10.44
N ARG A 84 22.57 21.09 9.59
CA ARG A 84 23.97 21.02 10.02
C ARG A 84 24.65 22.39 10.17
N GLY A 85 23.91 23.48 10.02
CA GLY A 85 24.44 24.85 10.17
C GLY A 85 25.44 25.27 9.11
N ARG A 86 25.52 24.59 7.95
CA ARG A 86 26.44 24.89 6.87
C ARG A 86 25.99 26.05 6.00
N VAL A 87 24.70 26.26 5.92
CA VAL A 87 24.07 27.30 5.11
C VAL A 87 22.92 27.87 5.93
N SER A 88 22.73 29.18 5.86
CA SER A 88 21.53 29.79 6.46
C SER A 88 20.27 29.41 5.70
N PRO A 89 19.09 29.36 6.34
CA PRO A 89 17.83 29.05 5.66
C PRO A 89 17.55 29.92 4.45
N ALA A 90 17.81 31.24 4.57
CA ALA A 90 17.59 32.19 3.49
C ALA A 90 18.53 31.95 2.31
N GLU A 91 19.81 31.78 2.56
CA GLU A 91 20.80 31.51 1.53
C GLU A 91 20.55 30.18 0.82
N GLY A 92 20.23 29.13 1.59
CA GLY A 92 19.95 27.83 1.03
C GLY A 92 18.69 27.84 0.17
N ARG A 93 17.63 28.57 0.58
CA ARG A 93 16.42 28.75 -0.22
C ARG A 93 16.73 29.47 -1.54
N ALA A 94 17.47 30.55 -1.51
CA ALA A 94 17.84 31.27 -2.72
C ALA A 94 18.66 30.43 -3.71
N ARG A 95 19.58 29.59 -3.20
CA ARG A 95 20.32 28.63 -4.03
C ARG A 95 19.41 27.59 -4.67
N LEU A 96 18.46 27.07 -3.89
CA LEU A 96 17.51 26.05 -4.35
C LEU A 96 16.57 26.60 -5.43
N GLU A 97 16.01 27.79 -5.24
CA GLU A 97 15.19 28.49 -6.22
C GLU A 97 15.94 28.67 -7.54
N LYS A 98 17.20 29.11 -7.47
CA LYS A 98 18.06 29.23 -8.65
C LYS A 98 18.34 27.89 -9.36
N ILE A 99 18.51 26.81 -8.61
CA ILE A 99 18.66 25.45 -9.18
C ILE A 99 17.38 25.07 -9.92
N PHE A 100 16.21 25.38 -9.36
CA PHE A 100 14.94 25.08 -9.99
C PHE A 100 14.71 25.90 -11.25
N GLU A 101 15.00 27.19 -11.24
CA GLU A 101 14.93 28.04 -12.43
C GLU A 101 15.81 27.51 -13.58
N ILE A 102 17.06 27.15 -13.30
CA ILE A 102 17.98 26.57 -14.30
C ILE A 102 17.44 25.27 -14.90
N ASN A 103 16.71 24.49 -14.11
CA ASN A 103 16.09 23.25 -14.57
C ASN A 103 14.65 23.43 -15.08
N SER A 104 14.22 24.66 -15.36
CA SER A 104 12.88 25.00 -15.83
C SER A 104 11.77 24.47 -14.93
N LEU A 105 12.01 24.50 -13.62
CA LEU A 105 11.04 24.16 -12.60
C LEU A 105 10.48 25.44 -11.97
N ASP A 106 9.19 25.39 -11.61
CA ASP A 106 8.58 26.50 -10.87
C ASP A 106 9.20 26.59 -9.46
N PRO A 107 9.79 27.74 -9.08
CA PRO A 107 10.35 27.91 -7.74
C PRO A 107 9.36 27.68 -6.60
N SER A 108 8.06 27.89 -6.82
CA SER A 108 7.01 27.67 -5.81
C SER A 108 6.91 26.22 -5.34
N ILE A 109 7.48 25.27 -6.09
CA ILE A 109 7.54 23.85 -5.71
C ILE A 109 8.35 23.62 -4.42
N VAL A 110 9.18 24.60 -4.01
CA VAL A 110 9.87 24.58 -2.71
C VAL A 110 8.88 24.51 -1.54
N ASP A 111 7.70 25.08 -1.72
CA ASP A 111 6.66 25.16 -0.70
C ASP A 111 5.63 24.02 -0.80
N ASP A 112 5.80 23.07 -1.73
CA ASP A 112 4.93 21.88 -1.84
C ASP A 112 5.02 21.03 -0.56
N PRO A 113 3.92 20.84 0.17
CA PRO A 113 3.91 20.14 1.45
C PRO A 113 4.42 18.69 1.32
N LEU A 114 3.97 17.97 0.28
CA LEU A 114 4.34 16.57 0.09
C LEU A 114 5.84 16.43 -0.20
N MET A 115 6.38 17.30 -1.07
CA MET A 115 7.82 17.29 -1.37
C MET A 115 8.64 17.66 -0.13
N ASN A 116 8.14 18.58 0.68
CA ASN A 116 8.75 18.98 1.93
C ASN A 116 8.76 17.88 2.99
N ASP A 117 7.70 17.09 3.09
CA ASP A 117 7.61 15.97 4.04
C ASP A 117 8.58 14.86 3.63
N ILE A 118 8.58 14.48 2.36
CA ILE A 118 9.53 13.49 1.81
C ILE A 118 10.97 13.95 2.07
N ALA A 119 11.27 15.21 1.73
CA ALA A 119 12.60 15.77 1.89
C ALA A 119 13.03 15.85 3.35
N GLY A 120 12.11 16.13 4.27
CA GLY A 120 12.40 16.16 5.70
C GLY A 120 12.84 14.81 6.26
N VAL A 121 12.17 13.74 5.85
CA VAL A 121 12.53 12.37 6.26
C VAL A 121 13.85 11.95 5.58
N PHE A 122 14.00 12.20 4.29
CA PHE A 122 15.18 11.79 3.54
C PHE A 122 16.45 12.55 4.00
N ALA A 123 16.33 13.83 4.35
CA ALA A 123 17.45 14.63 4.86
C ALA A 123 18.12 14.03 6.10
N GLN A 124 17.35 13.30 6.94
CA GLN A 124 17.88 12.62 8.11
C GLN A 124 18.67 11.36 7.77
N MET A 125 18.48 10.82 6.58
CA MET A 125 19.18 9.62 6.09
C MET A 125 20.48 9.95 5.34
N LEU A 126 20.67 11.21 4.96
CA LEU A 126 21.86 11.65 4.26
C LEU A 126 23.09 11.62 5.18
N ASP A 127 24.24 11.37 4.57
CA ASP A 127 25.53 11.34 5.28
C ASP A 127 25.95 12.72 5.85
N VAL A 128 27.14 12.77 6.45
CA VAL A 128 27.68 14.03 7.00
C VAL A 128 27.89 15.09 5.94
N SER A 129 28.13 14.71 4.68
CA SER A 129 28.31 15.63 3.55
C SER A 129 27.01 16.10 2.92
N CYS A 130 25.87 15.64 3.43
CA CYS A 130 24.54 15.83 2.87
C CYS A 130 24.42 15.25 1.45
N SER A 131 25.06 14.12 1.23
CA SER A 131 24.99 13.36 -0.01
C SER A 131 24.36 11.99 0.21
N SER A 132 23.86 11.40 -0.86
CA SER A 132 23.26 10.05 -0.87
C SER A 132 24.27 8.97 -1.27
N VAL A 133 25.56 9.18 -1.03
CA VAL A 133 26.62 8.23 -1.41
C VAL A 133 26.34 6.84 -0.83
N GLY A 134 26.32 5.84 -1.71
CA GLY A 134 26.04 4.44 -1.34
C GLY A 134 24.56 4.09 -1.14
N MET A 135 23.66 5.03 -1.34
CA MET A 135 22.21 4.81 -1.24
C MET A 135 21.56 4.96 -2.62
N ASP A 136 20.65 4.04 -2.95
CA ASP A 136 19.76 4.25 -4.10
C ASP A 136 18.70 5.28 -3.73
N GLU A 137 18.94 6.53 -4.12
CA GLU A 137 18.10 7.68 -3.82
C GLU A 137 16.66 7.48 -4.33
N VAL A 138 16.51 6.93 -5.53
CA VAL A 138 15.20 6.68 -6.14
C VAL A 138 14.39 5.69 -5.30
N VAL A 139 15.02 4.61 -4.87
CA VAL A 139 14.38 3.59 -4.03
C VAL A 139 14.04 4.16 -2.66
N ALA A 140 14.94 4.93 -2.05
CA ALA A 140 14.74 5.52 -0.73
C ALA A 140 13.57 6.53 -0.74
N LEU A 141 13.55 7.46 -1.69
CA LEU A 141 12.49 8.47 -1.84
C LEU A 141 11.12 7.83 -2.12
N ASN A 142 11.06 6.84 -3.01
CA ASN A 142 9.80 6.12 -3.26
C ASN A 142 9.32 5.33 -2.03
N ARG A 143 10.22 4.79 -1.23
CA ARG A 143 9.86 4.10 0.03
C ARG A 143 9.27 5.07 1.06
N ILE A 144 9.86 6.25 1.20
CA ILE A 144 9.34 7.33 2.07
C ILE A 144 7.96 7.75 1.59
N TYR A 145 7.83 8.09 0.31
CA TYR A 145 6.58 8.53 -0.30
C TYR A 145 5.41 7.55 -0.08
N ARG A 146 5.68 6.25 -0.15
CA ARG A 146 4.64 5.23 0.07
C ARG A 146 4.19 5.12 1.53
N ARG A 147 5.00 5.61 2.47
CA ARG A 147 4.69 5.57 3.90
C ARG A 147 3.98 6.82 4.42
N LEU A 148 4.09 7.93 3.70
CA LEU A 148 3.34 9.16 3.95
C LEU A 148 1.92 9.08 3.38
#